data_e6f8e4dbc532ce0d1342ff530a179274
#
_entry.id   e6f8e4dbc532ce0d1342ff530a179274
#
_cell.length_a   1.000
_cell.length_b   1.000
_cell.length_c   1.000
_cell.angle_alpha   90.00
_cell.angle_beta   90.00
_cell.angle_gamma   90.00
#
_symmetry.space_group_name_H-M   'P 1'
#
loop_
_entity.id
_entity.type
_entity.pdbx_description
1 polymer ?
#
loop_
_entity_poly.entity_id
_entity_poly.type
_entity_poly.pdbx_seq_one_letter_code
_entity_poly.pdbx_strand_id
1 'polypeptide(L)'
;MRTLQSQLQDIADWIAGVDIEPKPAAEQFADGAVRAAWHAIANIPWDGQFGLFRETCLAAMRPAMAGYPKGLALFERIQRIIPSTNERPFRSLAEIAADLQPVTWLWPNWLPIGMITLLAAKPGTGKSMLALDLAGRIITGQPWPDGSPALPGTRNVVYIDGENIPQVHNERAIAWSMPREQLYMMLPDEEAMLIDLSGERDQEILAQMVYRLEPALIVVDSLGAVLGKGENAVEDVRAFLGFLAGLAQHHGVAVLVIHHLRKSTGGQLPLFGDIDPDQIRGSGHITAMSRVAWGLSAVQTGSKPDPNGPRKLQVIKSNLGRHPEPLGVLLEPLCDGEHVKVVYDADAPEPYEAPTERDEAAEWLLDYLEAAGEPVSPKEVVAAAKDAGIGRAMIYRARETLSAEIVNTGGRRSPANKWALASDQPSEEAD
;
A
#
# COMPACT_ATOMS: atom_id res chain seq x y z
N MET A 1 34.06 -47.21 26.21
CA MET A 1 33.86 -45.76 26.49
C MET A 1 33.12 -45.12 25.32
N ARG A 2 32.01 -44.46 25.55
CA ARG A 2 31.32 -43.68 24.49
C ARG A 2 32.25 -42.56 24.00
N THR A 3 32.26 -42.31 22.70
CA THR A 3 33.05 -41.20 22.15
C THR A 3 32.45 -39.86 22.57
N LEU A 4 33.24 -38.81 22.66
CA LEU A 4 32.74 -37.46 22.97
C LEU A 4 31.62 -37.05 21.99
N GLN A 5 31.77 -37.42 20.72
CA GLN A 5 30.79 -37.12 19.70
C GLN A 5 29.45 -37.83 19.95
N SER A 6 29.48 -39.10 20.38
CA SER A 6 28.26 -39.84 20.75
C SER A 6 27.56 -39.18 21.97
N GLN A 7 28.34 -38.73 22.95
CA GLN A 7 27.77 -38.07 24.13
C GLN A 7 27.12 -36.74 23.83
N LEU A 8 27.70 -35.96 22.89
CA LEU A 8 27.14 -34.71 22.45
C LEU A 8 25.85 -34.93 21.61
N GLN A 9 25.85 -36.01 20.81
CA GLN A 9 24.68 -36.39 20.02
C GLN A 9 23.51 -36.81 20.91
N ASP A 10 23.74 -37.60 21.97
CA ASP A 10 22.70 -38.00 22.92
C ASP A 10 21.98 -36.77 23.55
N ILE A 11 22.74 -35.71 23.88
CA ILE A 11 22.14 -34.45 24.38
C ILE A 11 21.35 -33.72 23.29
N ALA A 12 21.91 -33.66 22.10
CA ALA A 12 21.25 -32.99 20.98
C ALA A 12 19.95 -33.68 20.59
N ASP A 13 19.93 -35.01 20.54
CA ASP A 13 18.77 -35.82 20.23
C ASP A 13 17.68 -35.66 21.30
N TRP A 14 18.06 -35.61 22.57
CA TRP A 14 17.11 -35.37 23.65
C TRP A 14 16.49 -33.97 23.57
N ILE A 15 17.31 -32.94 23.28
CA ILE A 15 16.78 -31.55 23.06
C ILE A 15 15.87 -31.49 21.84
N ALA A 16 16.14 -32.30 20.82
CA ALA A 16 15.31 -32.39 19.63
C ALA A 16 13.97 -33.12 19.86
N GLY A 17 13.69 -33.60 21.06
CA GLY A 17 12.47 -34.33 21.41
C GLY A 17 12.43 -35.76 20.83
N VAL A 18 13.57 -36.30 20.43
CA VAL A 18 13.66 -37.69 20.02
C VAL A 18 13.50 -38.55 21.27
N ASP A 19 12.58 -39.50 21.22
CA ASP A 19 12.25 -40.39 22.33
C ASP A 19 13.39 -41.38 22.55
N ILE A 20 14.34 -41.00 23.40
CA ILE A 20 15.47 -41.86 23.78
C ILE A 20 15.05 -42.63 25.03
N GLU A 21 14.65 -43.84 24.85
CA GLU A 21 14.40 -44.73 25.97
C GLU A 21 15.53 -45.80 26.09
N PRO A 22 16.15 -45.94 27.27
CA PRO A 22 15.96 -45.15 28.48
C PRO A 22 16.67 -43.79 28.43
N LYS A 23 16.10 -42.75 29.14
CA LYS A 23 16.71 -41.44 29.31
C LYS A 23 18.18 -41.59 29.78
N PRO A 24 19.16 -40.90 29.15
CA PRO A 24 20.56 -41.03 29.52
C PRO A 24 20.78 -40.75 31.01
N ALA A 25 21.44 -41.66 31.72
CA ALA A 25 21.91 -41.40 33.09
C ALA A 25 23.15 -40.51 33.08
N ALA A 26 23.28 -39.57 34.01
CA ALA A 26 24.38 -38.61 34.05
C ALA A 26 25.76 -39.29 34.10
N GLU A 27 25.86 -40.47 34.70
CA GLU A 27 27.05 -41.29 34.83
C GLU A 27 27.56 -41.85 33.48
N GLN A 28 26.69 -41.84 32.45
CA GLN A 28 27.08 -42.29 31.10
C GLN A 28 27.94 -41.26 30.37
N PHE A 29 27.94 -40.00 30.83
CA PHE A 29 28.77 -38.94 30.25
C PHE A 29 30.13 -38.88 30.95
N ALA A 30 31.18 -39.26 30.24
CA ALA A 30 32.54 -39.29 30.77
C ALA A 30 33.16 -37.89 30.90
N ASP A 31 32.80 -36.97 30.01
CA ASP A 31 33.28 -35.59 30.02
C ASP A 31 32.54 -34.75 31.06
N GLY A 32 33.29 -34.03 31.91
CA GLY A 32 32.71 -33.22 32.99
C GLY A 32 31.83 -32.08 32.52
N ALA A 33 32.18 -31.43 31.40
CA ALA A 33 31.37 -30.35 30.85
C ALA A 33 30.08 -30.89 30.24
N VAL A 34 30.14 -32.04 29.55
CA VAL A 34 28.95 -32.70 28.98
C VAL A 34 28.00 -33.17 30.07
N ARG A 35 28.57 -33.69 31.19
CA ARG A 35 27.79 -34.09 32.37
C ARG A 35 27.11 -32.89 33.03
N ALA A 36 27.80 -31.77 33.18
CA ALA A 36 27.23 -30.55 33.72
C ALA A 36 26.10 -30.01 32.82
N ALA A 37 26.27 -30.04 31.50
CA ALA A 37 25.23 -29.68 30.55
C ALA A 37 23.97 -30.54 30.74
N TRP A 38 24.16 -31.88 30.85
CA TRP A 38 23.04 -32.80 31.08
C TRP A 38 22.29 -32.54 32.38
N HIS A 39 23.03 -32.34 33.48
CA HIS A 39 22.39 -32.00 34.76
C HIS A 39 21.58 -30.70 34.69
N ALA A 40 22.02 -29.72 33.93
CA ALA A 40 21.33 -28.47 33.78
C ALA A 40 19.98 -28.60 33.05
N ILE A 41 19.86 -29.58 32.14
CA ILE A 41 18.69 -29.71 31.25
C ILE A 41 17.79 -30.92 31.54
N ALA A 42 18.31 -31.95 32.22
CA ALA A 42 17.64 -33.24 32.39
C ALA A 42 16.24 -33.18 33.03
N ASN A 43 15.91 -32.11 33.73
CA ASN A 43 14.62 -31.89 34.40
C ASN A 43 13.78 -30.80 33.74
N ILE A 44 14.22 -30.21 32.61
CA ILE A 44 13.41 -29.23 31.87
C ILE A 44 12.23 -29.98 31.22
N PRO A 45 10.99 -29.59 31.50
CA PRO A 45 9.82 -30.27 30.92
C PRO A 45 9.71 -29.98 29.42
N TRP A 46 9.35 -31.03 28.66
CA TRP A 46 8.95 -30.89 27.25
C TRP A 46 7.53 -30.41 27.19
N ASP A 47 7.30 -29.23 26.59
CA ASP A 47 5.98 -28.59 26.46
C ASP A 47 5.34 -28.73 25.07
N GLY A 48 6.00 -29.50 24.18
CA GLY A 48 5.56 -29.65 22.78
C GLY A 48 6.02 -28.53 21.85
N GLN A 49 6.71 -27.50 22.35
CA GLN A 49 7.23 -26.38 21.56
C GLN A 49 8.74 -26.45 21.43
N PHE A 50 9.22 -27.09 20.37
CA PHE A 50 10.66 -27.34 20.17
C PHE A 50 11.52 -26.07 20.28
N GLY A 51 11.03 -24.94 19.71
CA GLY A 51 11.78 -23.67 19.75
C GLY A 51 12.02 -23.18 21.18
N LEU A 52 10.99 -23.08 21.98
CA LEU A 52 11.06 -22.62 23.36
C LEU A 52 11.86 -23.59 24.23
N PHE A 53 11.61 -24.88 24.09
CA PHE A 53 12.36 -25.93 24.81
C PHE A 53 13.85 -25.89 24.50
N ARG A 54 14.21 -25.78 23.20
CA ARG A 54 15.59 -25.63 22.74
C ARG A 54 16.28 -24.41 23.37
N GLU A 55 15.64 -23.24 23.30
CA GLU A 55 16.20 -22.01 23.86
C GLU A 55 16.37 -22.09 25.37
N THR A 56 15.42 -22.68 26.09
CA THR A 56 15.50 -22.93 27.54
C THR A 56 16.64 -23.85 27.89
N CYS A 57 16.82 -24.94 27.14
CA CYS A 57 17.95 -25.86 27.33
C CYS A 57 19.32 -25.18 27.07
N LEU A 58 19.44 -24.45 25.98
CA LEU A 58 20.67 -23.71 25.64
C LEU A 58 21.01 -22.64 26.68
N ALA A 59 20.01 -21.91 27.18
CA ALA A 59 20.20 -20.93 28.25
C ALA A 59 20.68 -21.56 29.56
N ALA A 60 20.18 -22.74 29.91
CA ALA A 60 20.60 -23.48 31.11
C ALA A 60 22.00 -24.11 30.97
N MET A 61 22.35 -24.63 29.78
CA MET A 61 23.60 -25.31 29.52
C MET A 61 24.83 -24.39 29.54
N ARG A 62 24.69 -23.19 28.96
CA ARG A 62 25.83 -22.26 28.78
C ARG A 62 26.54 -21.92 30.10
N PRO A 63 25.87 -21.47 31.16
CA PRO A 63 26.51 -21.19 32.44
C PRO A 63 27.05 -22.45 33.13
N ALA A 64 26.37 -23.60 33.01
CA ALA A 64 26.80 -24.85 33.58
C ALA A 64 28.13 -25.35 32.98
N MET A 65 28.37 -25.12 31.70
CA MET A 65 29.58 -25.53 30.98
C MET A 65 30.75 -24.54 31.13
N ALA A 66 30.48 -23.28 31.44
CA ALA A 66 31.46 -22.20 31.48
C ALA A 66 32.59 -22.47 32.53
N GLY A 67 32.31 -23.21 33.60
CA GLY A 67 33.27 -23.57 34.65
C GLY A 67 34.25 -24.69 34.29
N TYR A 68 34.17 -25.28 33.11
CA TYR A 68 34.98 -26.41 32.70
C TYR A 68 36.00 -26.03 31.61
N PRO A 69 37.20 -26.61 31.64
CA PRO A 69 38.16 -26.47 30.55
C PRO A 69 37.49 -26.87 29.21
N LYS A 70 37.58 -26.01 28.22
CA LYS A 70 36.91 -26.20 26.90
C LYS A 70 35.40 -26.31 26.94
N GLY A 71 34.70 -26.02 28.07
CA GLY A 71 33.25 -26.12 28.18
C GLY A 71 32.51 -25.28 27.18
N LEU A 72 32.92 -24.02 26.96
CA LEU A 72 32.29 -23.14 25.95
C LEU A 72 32.49 -23.66 24.52
N ALA A 73 33.63 -24.21 24.18
CA ALA A 73 33.84 -24.81 22.85
C ALA A 73 32.98 -26.08 22.64
N LEU A 74 32.73 -26.84 23.70
CA LEU A 74 31.79 -27.97 23.66
C LEU A 74 30.34 -27.48 23.55
N PHE A 75 30.00 -26.42 24.26
CA PHE A 75 28.68 -25.78 24.12
C PHE A 75 28.39 -25.34 22.67
N GLU A 76 29.34 -24.68 22.03
CA GLU A 76 29.22 -24.29 20.62
C GLU A 76 29.07 -25.49 19.67
N ARG A 77 29.68 -26.63 20.01
CA ARG A 77 29.49 -27.88 19.25
C ARG A 77 28.11 -28.46 19.44
N ILE A 78 27.61 -28.52 20.68
CA ILE A 78 26.24 -28.97 20.96
C ILE A 78 25.25 -28.08 20.22
N GLN A 79 25.40 -26.77 20.32
CA GLN A 79 24.52 -25.79 19.63
C GLN A 79 24.47 -25.98 18.11
N ARG A 80 25.57 -26.43 17.48
CA ARG A 80 25.60 -26.73 16.03
C ARG A 80 24.97 -28.08 15.68
N ILE A 81 24.99 -29.05 16.57
CA ILE A 81 24.43 -30.40 16.36
C ILE A 81 22.91 -30.37 16.56
N ILE A 82 22.43 -29.60 17.55
CA ILE A 82 20.98 -29.46 17.80
C ILE A 82 20.34 -28.85 16.54
N PRO A 83 19.33 -29.50 15.96
CA PRO A 83 18.61 -28.95 14.84
C PRO A 83 18.16 -27.53 15.15
N SER A 84 18.43 -26.60 14.25
CA SER A 84 17.85 -25.25 14.37
C SER A 84 16.36 -25.38 14.17
N THR A 85 15.56 -24.56 14.89
CA THR A 85 14.13 -24.37 14.61
C THR A 85 13.86 -23.91 13.17
N ASN A 86 14.91 -23.67 12.40
CA ASN A 86 14.92 -23.29 11.01
C ASN A 86 14.87 -24.45 10.01
N GLU A 87 14.80 -25.70 10.42
CA GLU A 87 14.26 -26.75 9.56
C GLU A 87 12.75 -26.48 9.40
N ARG A 88 12.46 -25.59 8.46
CA ARG A 88 11.06 -25.36 8.03
C ARG A 88 10.57 -26.70 7.52
N PRO A 89 9.50 -27.27 8.11
CA PRO A 89 8.96 -28.52 7.63
C PRO A 89 8.54 -28.31 6.17
N PHE A 90 9.10 -29.12 5.27
CA PHE A 90 8.62 -29.14 3.89
C PHE A 90 7.24 -29.80 3.92
N ARG A 91 6.21 -29.00 3.70
CA ARG A 91 4.83 -29.46 3.61
C ARG A 91 4.32 -29.15 2.20
N SER A 92 3.64 -30.08 1.58
CA SER A 92 2.93 -29.82 0.33
C SER A 92 1.81 -28.79 0.53
N LEU A 93 1.41 -28.11 -0.53
CA LEU A 93 0.26 -27.20 -0.45
C LEU A 93 -1.01 -27.90 0.06
N ALA A 94 -1.20 -29.16 -0.32
CA ALA A 94 -2.34 -29.96 0.16
C ALA A 94 -2.30 -30.18 1.67
N GLU A 95 -1.12 -30.41 2.25
CA GLU A 95 -0.97 -30.60 3.71
C GLU A 95 -1.20 -29.34 4.52
N ILE A 96 -0.93 -28.16 3.96
CA ILE A 96 -1.17 -26.88 4.62
C ILE A 96 -2.56 -26.30 4.30
N ALA A 97 -3.21 -26.78 3.22
CA ALA A 97 -4.48 -26.22 2.76
C ALA A 97 -5.61 -26.27 3.80
N ALA A 98 -5.58 -27.28 4.68
CA ALA A 98 -6.57 -27.40 5.76
C ALA A 98 -6.45 -26.27 6.81
N ASP A 99 -5.24 -25.70 6.95
CA ASP A 99 -4.94 -24.64 7.92
C ASP A 99 -5.05 -23.25 7.30
N LEU A 100 -5.13 -23.15 5.95
CA LEU A 100 -5.19 -21.88 5.25
C LEU A 100 -6.60 -21.28 5.28
N GLN A 101 -6.67 -20.02 5.66
CA GLN A 101 -7.89 -19.24 5.52
C GLN A 101 -7.87 -18.47 4.17
N PRO A 102 -9.03 -18.28 3.54
CA PRO A 102 -9.14 -17.38 2.39
C PRO A 102 -8.61 -15.98 2.73
N VAL A 103 -8.14 -15.26 1.71
CA VAL A 103 -7.80 -13.84 1.88
C VAL A 103 -9.04 -13.09 2.36
N THR A 104 -8.94 -12.48 3.52
CA THR A 104 -9.98 -11.65 4.11
C THR A 104 -9.66 -10.17 3.92
N TRP A 105 -10.68 -9.35 3.85
CA TRP A 105 -10.57 -7.94 3.52
C TRP A 105 -11.21 -7.09 4.60
N LEU A 106 -10.53 -6.04 5.03
CA LEU A 106 -11.12 -4.98 5.83
C LEU A 106 -11.98 -4.08 4.92
N TRP A 107 -11.44 -3.70 3.77
CA TRP A 107 -12.15 -3.06 2.66
C TRP A 107 -11.98 -3.92 1.39
N PRO A 108 -13.07 -4.50 0.85
CA PRO A 108 -13.00 -5.46 -0.26
C PRO A 108 -12.21 -4.95 -1.46
N ASN A 109 -11.24 -5.73 -1.94
CA ASN A 109 -10.30 -5.43 -3.01
C ASN A 109 -9.35 -4.23 -2.80
N TRP A 110 -9.50 -3.49 -1.70
CA TRP A 110 -8.66 -2.35 -1.35
C TRP A 110 -7.70 -2.67 -0.20
N LEU A 111 -8.20 -3.11 0.94
CA LEU A 111 -7.43 -3.24 2.18
C LEU A 111 -7.52 -4.67 2.73
N PRO A 112 -6.54 -5.55 2.41
CA PRO A 112 -6.52 -6.92 2.91
C PRO A 112 -6.11 -6.97 4.38
N ILE A 113 -6.72 -7.89 5.13
CA ILE A 113 -6.34 -8.22 6.51
C ILE A 113 -5.08 -9.10 6.51
N GLY A 114 -4.20 -8.88 7.48
CA GLY A 114 -2.96 -9.65 7.62
C GLY A 114 -1.86 -9.27 6.63
N MET A 115 -2.00 -8.15 5.94
CA MET A 115 -1.08 -7.74 4.88
C MET A 115 -0.85 -6.22 4.87
N ILE A 116 0.24 -5.81 4.18
CA ILE A 116 0.59 -4.41 4.00
C ILE A 116 -0.04 -3.87 2.71
N THR A 117 -0.75 -2.76 2.84
CA THR A 117 -1.20 -1.89 1.75
C THR A 117 -0.39 -0.60 1.77
N LEU A 118 0.09 -0.16 0.61
CA LEU A 118 0.84 1.08 0.44
C LEU A 118 -0.09 2.17 -0.11
N LEU A 119 -0.06 3.37 0.46
CA LEU A 119 -0.70 4.57 -0.10
C LEU A 119 0.38 5.54 -0.58
N ALA A 120 0.55 5.63 -1.88
CA ALA A 120 1.54 6.49 -2.51
C ALA A 120 0.90 7.76 -3.08
N ALA A 121 1.47 8.92 -2.76
CA ALA A 121 1.03 10.19 -3.32
C ALA A 121 2.09 11.28 -3.11
N LYS A 122 1.94 12.41 -3.78
CA LYS A 122 2.76 13.61 -3.57
C LYS A 122 2.46 14.25 -2.21
N PRO A 123 3.41 15.03 -1.65
CA PRO A 123 3.11 15.89 -0.50
C PRO A 123 1.90 16.81 -0.77
N GLY A 124 1.08 17.05 0.24
CA GLY A 124 -0.08 17.95 0.14
C GLY A 124 -1.31 17.38 -0.59
N THR A 125 -1.29 16.12 -1.06
CA THR A 125 -2.43 15.51 -1.78
C THR A 125 -3.60 15.12 -0.86
N GLY A 126 -3.40 15.09 0.47
CA GLY A 126 -4.45 14.71 1.43
C GLY A 126 -4.37 13.27 1.96
N LYS A 127 -3.21 12.59 1.82
CA LYS A 127 -3.00 11.21 2.30
C LYS A 127 -3.40 10.97 3.74
N SER A 128 -2.89 11.80 4.65
CA SER A 128 -3.16 11.71 6.10
C SER A 128 -4.64 11.94 6.42
N MET A 129 -5.31 12.84 5.68
CA MET A 129 -6.76 13.04 5.82
C MET A 129 -7.54 11.82 5.34
N LEU A 130 -7.17 11.26 4.19
CA LEU A 130 -7.78 10.02 3.68
C LEU A 130 -7.60 8.87 4.69
N ALA A 131 -6.39 8.67 5.20
CA ALA A 131 -6.11 7.61 6.17
C ALA A 131 -6.91 7.79 7.48
N LEU A 132 -7.03 9.02 7.96
CA LEU A 132 -7.82 9.34 9.15
C LEU A 132 -9.32 9.13 8.92
N ASP A 133 -9.86 9.49 7.73
CA ASP A 133 -11.26 9.21 7.39
C ASP A 133 -11.54 7.70 7.35
N LEU A 134 -10.65 6.92 6.73
CA LEU A 134 -10.76 5.46 6.71
C LEU A 134 -10.71 4.87 8.12
N ALA A 135 -9.85 5.40 9.01
CA ALA A 135 -9.84 5.04 10.42
C ALA A 135 -11.17 5.36 11.09
N GLY A 136 -11.75 6.53 10.81
CA GLY A 136 -13.07 6.93 11.31
C GLY A 136 -14.18 5.99 10.87
N ARG A 137 -14.17 5.53 9.63
CA ARG A 137 -15.15 4.54 9.12
C ARG A 137 -15.06 3.21 9.83
N ILE A 138 -13.85 2.74 10.12
CA ILE A 138 -13.63 1.51 10.90
C ILE A 138 -14.17 1.66 12.32
N ILE A 139 -13.89 2.78 12.97
CA ILE A 139 -14.32 3.07 14.34
C ILE A 139 -15.86 3.17 14.44
N THR A 140 -16.49 3.82 13.47
CA THR A 140 -17.92 4.10 13.47
C THR A 140 -18.77 3.02 12.77
N GLY A 141 -18.14 2.09 12.06
CA GLY A 141 -18.85 1.09 11.25
C GLY A 141 -19.57 1.68 10.02
N GLN A 142 -19.14 2.86 9.54
CA GLN A 142 -19.68 3.45 8.32
C GLN A 142 -19.29 2.63 7.08
N PRO A 143 -20.14 2.60 6.04
CA PRO A 143 -19.79 1.96 4.77
C PRO A 143 -18.51 2.54 4.18
N TRP A 144 -17.80 1.71 3.44
CA TRP A 144 -16.60 2.12 2.70
C TRP A 144 -16.94 3.13 1.60
N PRO A 145 -15.94 3.86 1.06
CA PRO A 145 -16.16 4.87 0.01
C PRO A 145 -16.88 4.37 -1.24
N ASP A 146 -16.72 3.11 -1.60
CA ASP A 146 -17.39 2.45 -2.73
C ASP A 146 -18.80 1.92 -2.38
N GLY A 147 -19.31 2.23 -1.21
CA GLY A 147 -20.61 1.76 -0.70
C GLY A 147 -20.59 0.34 -0.16
N SER A 148 -19.47 -0.38 -0.22
CA SER A 148 -19.37 -1.71 0.38
C SER A 148 -19.49 -1.64 1.91
N PRO A 149 -20.10 -2.66 2.56
CA PRO A 149 -20.36 -2.63 3.98
C PRO A 149 -19.05 -2.72 4.78
N ALA A 150 -18.95 -1.96 5.87
CA ALA A 150 -17.90 -2.16 6.86
C ALA A 150 -18.11 -3.46 7.64
N LEU A 151 -17.05 -3.98 8.25
CA LEU A 151 -17.16 -5.09 9.18
C LEU A 151 -17.98 -4.66 10.40
N PRO A 152 -18.85 -5.52 10.92
CA PRO A 152 -19.71 -5.17 12.06
C PRO A 152 -18.91 -4.92 13.34
N GLY A 153 -19.42 -4.03 14.18
CA GLY A 153 -18.86 -3.69 15.49
C GLY A 153 -17.85 -2.54 15.45
N THR A 154 -17.67 -1.90 16.60
CA THR A 154 -16.65 -0.87 16.83
C THR A 154 -15.28 -1.53 16.94
N ARG A 155 -14.28 -0.96 16.30
CA ARG A 155 -12.93 -1.53 16.23
C ARG A 155 -11.88 -0.47 16.53
N ASN A 156 -10.81 -0.91 17.19
CA ASN A 156 -9.66 -0.06 17.47
C ASN A 156 -8.83 0.15 16.21
N VAL A 157 -8.22 1.32 16.14
CA VAL A 157 -7.22 1.69 15.12
C VAL A 157 -5.98 2.20 15.83
N VAL A 158 -4.81 1.72 15.43
CA VAL A 158 -3.51 2.27 15.86
C VAL A 158 -3.00 3.19 14.75
N TYR A 159 -2.69 4.43 15.09
CA TYR A 159 -2.18 5.43 14.16
C TYR A 159 -0.80 5.89 14.62
N ILE A 160 0.20 5.71 13.77
CA ILE A 160 1.58 6.11 14.01
C ILE A 160 1.85 7.34 13.17
N ASP A 161 1.89 8.49 13.82
CA ASP A 161 2.18 9.77 13.20
C ASP A 161 3.67 10.10 13.37
N GLY A 162 4.45 9.92 12.31
CA GLY A 162 5.89 10.19 12.33
C GLY A 162 6.24 11.68 12.40
N GLU A 163 5.28 12.58 12.14
CA GLU A 163 5.45 14.03 12.32
C GLU A 163 5.14 14.48 13.75
N ASN A 164 4.53 13.58 14.53
CA ASN A 164 4.16 13.79 15.94
C ASN A 164 3.32 15.06 16.18
N ILE A 165 2.21 15.18 15.44
CA ILE A 165 1.28 16.30 15.54
C ILE A 165 -0.13 15.81 15.95
N PRO A 166 -0.29 15.18 17.13
CA PRO A 166 -1.57 14.61 17.56
C PRO A 166 -2.68 15.65 17.70
N GLN A 167 -2.34 16.95 17.89
CA GLN A 167 -3.31 18.03 17.93
C GLN A 167 -4.13 18.13 16.66
N VAL A 168 -3.48 18.02 15.48
CA VAL A 168 -4.14 18.11 14.17
C VAL A 168 -5.11 16.95 13.97
N HIS A 169 -4.73 15.73 14.40
CA HIS A 169 -5.61 14.57 14.34
C HIS A 169 -6.81 14.71 15.28
N ASN A 170 -6.59 15.25 16.49
CA ASN A 170 -7.65 15.51 17.46
C ASN A 170 -8.66 16.55 16.95
N GLU A 171 -8.19 17.67 16.40
CA GLU A 171 -9.05 18.72 15.82
C GLU A 171 -9.91 18.19 14.68
N ARG A 172 -9.32 17.43 13.76
CA ARG A 172 -10.04 16.77 12.67
C ARG A 172 -11.07 15.76 13.19
N ALA A 173 -10.69 14.93 14.15
CA ALA A 173 -11.61 13.95 14.74
C ALA A 173 -12.82 14.64 15.39
N ILE A 174 -12.62 15.78 16.08
CA ILE A 174 -13.72 16.59 16.64
C ILE A 174 -14.59 17.16 15.52
N ALA A 175 -13.98 17.79 14.51
CA ALA A 175 -14.71 18.39 13.38
C ALA A 175 -15.53 17.37 12.59
N TRP A 176 -15.06 16.13 12.52
CA TRP A 176 -15.75 15.02 11.84
C TRP A 176 -16.68 14.22 12.77
N SER A 177 -16.83 14.62 14.04
CA SER A 177 -17.62 13.90 15.05
C SER A 177 -17.20 12.44 15.19
N MET A 178 -15.92 12.16 15.03
CA MET A 178 -15.34 10.82 15.14
C MET A 178 -15.09 10.47 16.60
N PRO A 179 -15.55 9.29 17.09
CA PRO A 179 -15.17 8.79 18.40
C PRO A 179 -13.65 8.63 18.51
N ARG A 180 -13.04 9.17 19.57
CA ARG A 180 -11.59 9.20 19.75
C ARG A 180 -11.04 8.08 20.62
N GLU A 181 -11.93 7.42 21.37
CA GLU A 181 -11.61 6.39 22.35
C GLU A 181 -11.05 5.11 21.70
N GLN A 182 -11.30 4.90 20.41
CA GLN A 182 -10.81 3.77 19.63
C GLN A 182 -9.67 4.14 18.68
N LEU A 183 -9.26 5.42 18.62
CA LEU A 183 -8.10 5.88 17.85
C LEU A 183 -6.90 6.00 18.79
N TYR A 184 -6.02 5.04 18.76
CA TYR A 184 -4.83 4.99 19.59
C TYR A 184 -3.63 5.53 18.82
N MET A 185 -3.04 6.61 19.34
CA MET A 185 -1.83 7.18 18.77
C MET A 185 -0.60 6.56 19.43
N MET A 186 0.37 6.13 18.63
CA MET A 186 1.70 5.87 19.16
C MET A 186 2.41 7.20 19.31
N LEU A 187 2.89 7.48 20.51
CA LEU A 187 3.62 8.71 20.84
C LEU A 187 5.08 8.37 21.12
N PRO A 188 6.03 9.28 20.81
CA PRO A 188 7.41 9.11 21.22
C PRO A 188 7.52 9.12 22.74
N ASP A 189 8.59 8.56 23.26
CA ASP A 189 8.98 8.63 24.66
C ASP A 189 9.20 10.09 25.09
N GLU A 190 9.08 10.40 26.39
CA GLU A 190 9.29 11.74 26.94
C GLU A 190 10.69 12.30 26.63
N GLU A 191 11.70 11.44 26.51
CA GLU A 191 13.07 11.81 26.15
C GLU A 191 13.32 11.80 24.63
N ALA A 192 12.49 11.11 23.84
CA ALA A 192 12.60 11.02 22.39
C ALA A 192 11.64 12.01 21.74
N MET A 193 12.13 12.83 20.82
CA MET A 193 11.27 13.77 20.10
C MET A 193 10.49 13.12 18.94
N LEU A 194 10.93 11.95 18.46
CA LEU A 194 10.39 11.25 17.30
C LEU A 194 10.30 9.75 17.56
N ILE A 195 9.37 9.11 16.89
CA ILE A 195 9.26 7.64 16.83
C ILE A 195 10.31 7.12 15.86
N ASP A 196 11.09 6.11 16.27
CA ASP A 196 12.05 5.41 15.40
C ASP A 196 11.77 3.90 15.35
N LEU A 197 10.97 3.49 14.40
CA LEU A 197 10.63 2.09 14.16
C LEU A 197 11.74 1.29 13.44
N SER A 198 12.91 1.89 13.19
CA SER A 198 14.11 1.12 12.84
C SER A 198 14.75 0.44 14.08
N GLY A 199 14.40 0.92 15.29
CA GLY A 199 14.88 0.39 16.57
C GLY A 199 13.95 -0.65 17.19
N GLU A 200 14.54 -1.64 17.89
CA GLU A 200 13.79 -2.73 18.53
C GLU A 200 12.80 -2.23 19.59
N ARG A 201 13.16 -1.17 20.33
CA ARG A 201 12.34 -0.62 21.41
C ARG A 201 10.94 -0.16 20.92
N ASP A 202 10.90 0.65 19.87
CA ASP A 202 9.64 1.18 19.37
C ASP A 202 8.83 0.09 18.64
N GLN A 203 9.51 -0.90 18.05
CA GLN A 203 8.88 -2.10 17.51
C GLN A 203 8.21 -2.94 18.62
N GLU A 204 8.85 -3.11 19.77
CA GLU A 204 8.29 -3.81 20.92
C GLU A 204 7.07 -3.08 21.48
N ILE A 205 7.11 -1.74 21.58
CA ILE A 205 5.97 -0.93 22.01
C ILE A 205 4.80 -1.12 21.04
N LEU A 206 5.04 -1.05 19.72
CA LEU A 206 4.02 -1.27 18.72
C LEU A 206 3.43 -2.70 18.82
N ALA A 207 4.27 -3.71 18.98
CA ALA A 207 3.81 -5.08 19.16
C ALA A 207 2.92 -5.25 20.41
N GLN A 208 3.30 -4.61 21.52
CA GLN A 208 2.47 -4.59 22.75
C GLN A 208 1.14 -3.87 22.54
N MET A 209 1.14 -2.75 21.83
CA MET A 209 -0.11 -2.04 21.48
C MET A 209 -1.03 -2.95 20.67
N VAL A 210 -0.52 -3.59 19.63
CA VAL A 210 -1.30 -4.50 18.77
C VAL A 210 -1.86 -5.68 19.57
N TYR A 211 -1.03 -6.30 20.43
CA TYR A 211 -1.47 -7.40 21.27
C TYR A 211 -2.59 -7.00 22.25
N ARG A 212 -2.50 -5.82 22.87
CA ARG A 212 -3.47 -5.38 23.89
C ARG A 212 -4.75 -4.80 23.29
N LEU A 213 -4.65 -4.15 22.15
CA LEU A 213 -5.75 -3.38 21.55
C LEU A 213 -6.50 -4.16 20.48
N GLU A 214 -5.90 -5.23 19.95
CA GLU A 214 -6.43 -6.03 18.83
C GLU A 214 -7.02 -5.14 17.73
N PRO A 215 -6.23 -4.19 17.16
CA PRO A 215 -6.75 -3.22 16.22
C PRO A 215 -7.14 -3.88 14.90
N ALA A 216 -8.13 -3.32 14.21
CA ALA A 216 -8.47 -3.73 12.84
C ALA A 216 -7.50 -3.15 11.82
N LEU A 217 -6.92 -1.97 12.11
CA LEU A 217 -6.01 -1.25 11.24
C LEU A 217 -4.84 -0.65 12.00
N ILE A 218 -3.65 -0.74 11.41
CA ILE A 218 -2.48 0.04 11.77
C ILE A 218 -2.20 1.01 10.61
N VAL A 219 -2.12 2.31 10.90
CA VAL A 219 -1.69 3.34 9.95
C VAL A 219 -0.27 3.79 10.30
N VAL A 220 0.60 3.82 9.30
CA VAL A 220 1.97 4.38 9.41
C VAL A 220 2.04 5.62 8.52
N ASP A 221 2.10 6.80 9.11
CA ASP A 221 2.08 8.08 8.42
C ASP A 221 3.27 8.98 8.85
N SER A 222 4.32 8.98 8.09
CA SER A 222 4.66 8.25 6.88
C SER A 222 5.84 7.31 7.10
N LEU A 223 6.06 6.35 6.18
CA LEU A 223 7.20 5.43 6.26
C LEU A 223 8.54 6.15 6.47
N GLY A 224 8.79 7.23 5.72
CA GLY A 224 10.04 7.97 5.81
C GLY A 224 10.19 8.74 7.13
N ALA A 225 9.09 9.11 7.79
CA ALA A 225 9.12 9.86 9.04
C ALA A 225 9.36 8.98 10.27
N VAL A 226 8.95 7.70 10.21
CA VAL A 226 9.12 6.75 11.33
C VAL A 226 10.42 5.95 11.29
N LEU A 227 11.29 6.19 10.30
CA LEU A 227 12.60 5.53 10.18
C LEU A 227 13.71 6.53 10.43
N GLY A 228 14.44 6.40 11.55
CA GLY A 228 15.45 7.34 12.02
C GLY A 228 16.58 7.62 11.02
N LYS A 229 16.95 6.64 10.17
CA LYS A 229 17.94 6.81 9.10
C LYS A 229 17.30 7.16 7.74
N GLY A 230 15.98 7.29 7.72
CA GLY A 230 15.19 7.57 6.52
C GLY A 230 15.08 6.39 5.55
N GLU A 231 14.24 6.57 4.55
CA GLU A 231 13.85 5.55 3.57
C GLU A 231 14.94 5.17 2.54
N ASN A 232 16.13 5.75 2.61
CA ASN A 232 17.25 5.42 1.73
C ASN A 232 18.06 4.21 2.25
N ALA A 233 17.91 3.85 3.51
CA ALA A 233 18.52 2.66 4.09
C ALA A 233 17.67 1.42 3.75
N VAL A 234 17.94 0.80 2.60
CA VAL A 234 17.15 -0.31 2.04
C VAL A 234 16.99 -1.46 3.03
N GLU A 235 18.04 -1.75 3.80
CA GLU A 235 18.04 -2.83 4.80
C GLU A 235 17.10 -2.52 5.96
N ASP A 236 17.13 -1.29 6.49
CA ASP A 236 16.26 -0.86 7.60
C ASP A 236 14.79 -0.84 7.15
N VAL A 237 14.51 -0.33 5.94
CA VAL A 237 13.16 -0.37 5.35
C VAL A 237 12.66 -1.79 5.20
N ARG A 238 13.50 -2.70 4.70
CA ARG A 238 13.14 -4.11 4.51
C ARG A 238 12.89 -4.81 5.85
N ALA A 239 13.73 -4.56 6.84
CA ALA A 239 13.59 -5.14 8.18
C ALA A 239 12.26 -4.67 8.83
N PHE A 240 11.98 -3.37 8.78
CA PHE A 240 10.75 -2.80 9.32
C PHE A 240 9.49 -3.30 8.61
N LEU A 241 9.47 -3.29 7.29
CA LEU A 241 8.33 -3.84 6.54
C LEU A 241 8.15 -5.35 6.79
N GLY A 242 9.26 -6.09 6.99
CA GLY A 242 9.22 -7.49 7.41
C GLY A 242 8.60 -7.67 8.79
N PHE A 243 8.96 -6.84 9.75
CA PHE A 243 8.34 -6.79 11.07
C PHE A 243 6.84 -6.48 10.99
N LEU A 244 6.45 -5.43 10.25
CA LEU A 244 5.03 -5.09 10.05
C LEU A 244 4.24 -6.22 9.38
N ALA A 245 4.82 -6.87 8.37
CA ALA A 245 4.16 -8.00 7.70
C ALA A 245 3.96 -9.19 8.65
N GLY A 246 4.96 -9.48 9.49
CA GLY A 246 4.85 -10.50 10.53
C GLY A 246 3.78 -10.17 11.56
N LEU A 247 3.76 -8.92 12.04
CA LEU A 247 2.75 -8.43 12.99
C LEU A 247 1.34 -8.49 12.38
N ALA A 248 1.19 -8.02 11.13
CA ALA A 248 -0.08 -8.07 10.42
C ALA A 248 -0.62 -9.48 10.29
N GLN A 249 0.21 -10.41 9.84
CA GLN A 249 -0.18 -11.80 9.63
C GLN A 249 -0.50 -12.52 10.95
N HIS A 250 0.31 -12.30 11.99
CA HIS A 250 0.13 -12.98 13.28
C HIS A 250 -1.14 -12.55 14.00
N HIS A 251 -1.45 -11.24 13.96
CA HIS A 251 -2.60 -10.67 14.67
C HIS A 251 -3.85 -10.50 13.79
N GLY A 252 -3.78 -10.81 12.50
CA GLY A 252 -4.91 -10.61 11.59
C GLY A 252 -5.32 -9.14 11.48
N VAL A 253 -4.36 -8.22 11.45
CA VAL A 253 -4.59 -6.77 11.35
C VAL A 253 -4.22 -6.27 9.95
N ALA A 254 -5.02 -5.35 9.39
CA ALA A 254 -4.66 -4.65 8.16
C ALA A 254 -3.61 -3.57 8.46
N VAL A 255 -2.68 -3.35 7.53
CA VAL A 255 -1.65 -2.30 7.69
C VAL A 255 -1.70 -1.37 6.47
N LEU A 256 -1.87 -0.07 6.72
CA LEU A 256 -1.80 0.99 5.71
C LEU A 256 -0.55 1.82 5.93
N VAL A 257 0.38 1.75 4.99
CA VAL A 257 1.63 2.52 5.04
C VAL A 257 1.56 3.67 4.05
N ILE A 258 1.69 4.89 4.54
CA ILE A 258 1.74 6.09 3.71
C ILE A 258 3.17 6.34 3.26
N HIS A 259 3.34 6.64 1.98
CA HIS A 259 4.64 6.86 1.38
C HIS A 259 4.64 7.96 0.32
N HIS A 260 5.79 8.59 0.13
CA HIS A 260 5.97 9.67 -0.83
C HIS A 260 6.47 9.17 -2.19
N LEU A 261 6.08 9.87 -3.26
CA LEU A 261 6.62 9.64 -4.60
C LEU A 261 8.05 10.21 -4.73
N ARG A 262 8.85 9.64 -5.62
CA ARG A 262 10.18 10.17 -5.97
C ARG A 262 10.07 11.60 -6.51
N LYS A 263 11.04 12.45 -6.19
CA LYS A 263 11.25 13.67 -6.96
C LYS A 263 11.84 13.26 -8.33
N SER A 264 11.25 13.72 -9.44
CA SER A 264 11.78 13.38 -10.75
C SER A 264 13.17 13.98 -10.94
N THR A 265 14.10 13.19 -11.50
CA THR A 265 15.40 13.66 -11.95
C THR A 265 15.19 14.40 -13.28
N GLY A 266 15.02 15.71 -13.25
CA GLY A 266 14.99 16.54 -14.46
C GLY A 266 13.73 17.34 -14.73
N GLY A 267 12.78 17.36 -13.81
CA GLY A 267 11.56 18.17 -13.91
C GLY A 267 10.64 17.93 -12.71
N GLN A 268 9.76 18.87 -12.42
CA GLN A 268 8.66 18.60 -11.50
C GLN A 268 7.80 17.50 -12.12
N LEU A 269 7.56 16.40 -11.40
CA LEU A 269 6.49 15.48 -11.78
C LEU A 269 5.24 16.32 -11.99
N PRO A 270 4.47 16.14 -13.08
CA PRO A 270 3.23 16.86 -13.26
C PRO A 270 2.40 16.70 -11.99
N LEU A 271 1.83 17.79 -11.49
CA LEU A 271 1.04 17.76 -10.24
C LEU A 271 -0.14 16.81 -10.40
N PHE A 272 -0.54 16.57 -11.62
CA PHE A 272 -1.72 15.87 -12.08
C PHE A 272 -1.33 14.65 -12.93
N GLY A 273 -2.19 13.64 -12.94
CA GLY A 273 -2.03 12.43 -13.73
C GLY A 273 -1.89 11.17 -12.88
N ASP A 274 -2.05 10.02 -13.51
CA ASP A 274 -1.97 8.71 -12.89
C ASP A 274 -0.58 8.44 -12.31
N ILE A 275 -0.55 7.72 -11.21
CA ILE A 275 0.69 7.33 -10.54
C ILE A 275 1.14 6.00 -11.10
N ASP A 276 2.35 5.98 -11.66
CA ASP A 276 3.05 4.76 -12.01
C ASP A 276 3.71 4.16 -10.76
N PRO A 277 3.58 2.84 -10.51
CA PRO A 277 4.30 2.17 -9.44
C PRO A 277 5.81 2.44 -9.38
N ASP A 278 6.45 2.68 -10.52
CA ASP A 278 7.87 3.01 -10.61
C ASP A 278 8.23 4.41 -10.07
N GLN A 279 7.23 5.27 -9.88
CA GLN A 279 7.40 6.60 -9.28
C GLN A 279 7.46 6.55 -7.75
N ILE A 280 7.19 5.40 -7.12
CA ILE A 280 7.27 5.25 -5.68
C ILE A 280 8.72 5.36 -5.23
N ARG A 281 8.99 6.26 -4.27
CA ARG A 281 10.33 6.51 -3.73
C ARG A 281 10.88 5.29 -3.00
N GLY A 282 12.21 5.07 -3.00
CA GLY A 282 12.85 3.95 -2.31
C GLY A 282 12.77 2.62 -3.02
N SER A 283 12.10 2.57 -4.19
CA SER A 283 12.16 1.50 -5.18
C SER A 283 11.31 0.24 -4.98
N GLY A 284 11.52 -0.68 -5.90
CA GLY A 284 10.86 -1.96 -6.02
C GLY A 284 10.75 -2.81 -4.75
N HIS A 285 11.59 -2.57 -3.71
CA HIS A 285 11.50 -3.30 -2.45
C HIS A 285 10.25 -2.94 -1.64
N ILE A 286 9.90 -1.65 -1.53
CA ILE A 286 8.70 -1.21 -0.80
C ILE A 286 7.46 -1.73 -1.52
N THR A 287 7.41 -1.50 -2.83
CA THR A 287 6.32 -1.98 -3.67
C THR A 287 6.24 -3.52 -3.69
N ALA A 288 7.40 -4.22 -3.68
CA ALA A 288 7.43 -5.69 -3.67
C ALA A 288 6.88 -6.28 -2.37
N MET A 289 7.10 -5.65 -1.23
CA MET A 289 6.64 -6.12 0.09
C MET A 289 5.16 -5.82 0.33
N SER A 290 4.58 -4.79 -0.30
CA SER A 290 3.16 -4.54 -0.26
C SER A 290 2.41 -5.50 -1.19
N ARG A 291 1.24 -6.00 -0.75
CA ARG A 291 0.36 -6.85 -1.58
C ARG A 291 -0.58 -6.02 -2.43
N VAL A 292 -0.95 -4.87 -1.92
CA VAL A 292 -1.78 -3.87 -2.60
C VAL A 292 -1.06 -2.53 -2.51
N ALA A 293 -1.10 -1.73 -3.56
CA ALA A 293 -0.64 -0.35 -3.54
C ALA A 293 -1.69 0.56 -4.17
N TRP A 294 -1.96 1.67 -3.49
CA TRP A 294 -2.87 2.72 -3.95
C TRP A 294 -2.08 3.94 -4.41
N GLY A 295 -2.61 4.58 -5.43
CA GLY A 295 -2.20 5.92 -5.85
C GLY A 295 -3.28 6.93 -5.51
N LEU A 296 -2.91 8.05 -4.87
CA LEU A 296 -3.77 9.21 -4.70
C LEU A 296 -3.17 10.38 -5.48
N SER A 297 -3.79 10.76 -6.58
CA SER A 297 -3.34 11.84 -7.46
C SER A 297 -4.35 12.98 -7.53
N ALA A 298 -3.88 14.23 -7.57
CA ALA A 298 -4.73 15.35 -7.94
C ALA A 298 -5.07 15.24 -9.43
N VAL A 299 -6.31 15.56 -9.79
CA VAL A 299 -6.78 15.55 -11.19
C VAL A 299 -7.08 16.97 -11.62
N GLN A 300 -6.47 17.40 -12.70
CA GLN A 300 -6.80 18.67 -13.32
C GLN A 300 -8.06 18.48 -14.18
N THR A 301 -9.18 19.05 -13.76
CA THR A 301 -10.47 18.93 -14.45
C THR A 301 -10.81 20.18 -15.26
N GLY A 302 -9.93 21.19 -15.31
CA GLY A 302 -10.11 22.42 -16.07
C GLY A 302 -8.82 22.88 -16.72
N SER A 303 -8.87 23.96 -17.52
CA SER A 303 -7.71 24.52 -18.23
C SER A 303 -6.61 25.04 -17.30
N LYS A 304 -6.90 25.28 -16.02
CA LYS A 304 -5.96 25.74 -15.00
C LYS A 304 -5.83 24.73 -13.87
N PRO A 305 -4.61 24.51 -13.32
CA PRO A 305 -4.41 23.68 -12.15
C PRO A 305 -5.19 24.20 -10.94
N ASP A 306 -5.93 23.33 -10.25
CA ASP A 306 -6.61 23.64 -9.00
C ASP A 306 -6.04 22.76 -7.85
N PRO A 307 -5.30 23.34 -6.90
CA PRO A 307 -4.80 22.61 -5.74
C PRO A 307 -5.89 22.01 -4.84
N ASN A 308 -7.08 22.62 -4.87
CA ASN A 308 -8.26 22.17 -4.12
C ASN A 308 -9.20 21.29 -4.96
N GLY A 309 -8.88 21.08 -6.24
CA GLY A 309 -9.63 20.24 -7.16
C GLY A 309 -9.71 18.78 -6.72
N PRO A 310 -10.45 17.96 -7.46
CA PRO A 310 -10.66 16.56 -7.11
C PRO A 310 -9.38 15.73 -7.21
N ARG A 311 -9.37 14.61 -6.49
CA ARG A 311 -8.32 13.60 -6.50
C ARG A 311 -8.91 12.29 -7.00
N LYS A 312 -8.05 11.48 -7.60
CA LYS A 312 -8.33 10.10 -8.00
C LYS A 312 -7.61 9.15 -7.06
N LEU A 313 -8.36 8.29 -6.39
CA LEU A 313 -7.85 7.16 -5.61
C LEU A 313 -7.97 5.90 -6.45
N GLN A 314 -6.88 5.20 -6.69
CA GLN A 314 -6.87 3.98 -7.50
C GLN A 314 -5.94 2.94 -6.94
N VAL A 315 -6.25 1.66 -7.15
CA VAL A 315 -5.32 0.56 -6.93
C VAL A 315 -4.37 0.48 -8.12
N ILE A 316 -3.10 0.78 -7.88
CA ILE A 316 -2.05 0.77 -8.91
C ILE A 316 -1.28 -0.55 -8.96
N LYS A 317 -1.43 -1.39 -7.91
CA LYS A 317 -0.88 -2.74 -7.83
C LYS A 317 -1.78 -3.61 -6.95
N SER A 318 -2.10 -4.81 -7.41
CA SER A 318 -2.70 -5.86 -6.58
C SER A 318 -2.16 -7.23 -7.00
N ASN A 319 -1.70 -8.02 -6.02
CA ASN A 319 -1.30 -9.42 -6.22
C ASN A 319 -2.39 -10.39 -5.76
N LEU A 320 -3.56 -9.88 -5.31
CA LEU A 320 -4.58 -10.66 -4.63
C LEU A 320 -5.87 -10.80 -5.44
N GLY A 321 -6.06 -9.97 -6.45
CA GLY A 321 -7.28 -10.00 -7.24
C GLY A 321 -7.35 -8.89 -8.30
N ARG A 322 -8.54 -8.73 -8.87
CA ARG A 322 -8.83 -7.67 -9.83
C ARG A 322 -8.78 -6.30 -9.14
N HIS A 323 -8.29 -5.30 -9.85
CA HIS A 323 -8.35 -3.91 -9.37
C HIS A 323 -9.81 -3.44 -9.31
N PRO A 324 -10.23 -2.81 -8.21
CA PRO A 324 -11.53 -2.14 -8.14
C PRO A 324 -11.54 -0.90 -9.05
N GLU A 325 -12.73 -0.40 -9.34
CA GLU A 325 -12.88 0.87 -10.06
C GLU A 325 -12.30 2.02 -9.22
N PRO A 326 -11.61 2.97 -9.84
CA PRO A 326 -11.07 4.14 -9.17
C PRO A 326 -12.18 5.02 -8.58
N LEU A 327 -11.87 5.75 -7.50
CA LEU A 327 -12.81 6.63 -6.80
C LEU A 327 -12.37 8.09 -6.91
N GLY A 328 -13.32 8.99 -6.97
CA GLY A 328 -13.13 10.41 -6.74
C GLY A 328 -12.97 10.71 -5.25
N VAL A 329 -12.06 11.63 -4.91
CA VAL A 329 -11.83 12.12 -3.54
C VAL A 329 -11.79 13.63 -3.57
N LEU A 330 -12.68 14.27 -2.80
CA LEU A 330 -12.73 15.71 -2.61
C LEU A 330 -12.41 16.04 -1.15
N LEU A 331 -11.80 17.21 -0.95
CA LEU A 331 -11.61 17.80 0.36
C LEU A 331 -12.53 19.02 0.45
N GLU A 332 -13.73 18.81 0.98
CA GLU A 332 -14.74 19.86 1.08
C GLU A 332 -14.61 20.66 2.37
N PRO A 333 -14.66 22.00 2.32
CA PRO A 333 -14.70 22.81 3.51
C PRO A 333 -15.93 22.49 4.38
N LEU A 334 -15.74 22.43 5.69
CA LEU A 334 -16.82 22.39 6.65
C LEU A 334 -17.44 23.79 6.84
N CYS A 335 -18.62 23.84 7.45
CA CYS A 335 -19.34 25.08 7.69
C CYS A 335 -18.58 26.09 8.57
N ASP A 336 -17.59 25.63 9.34
CA ASP A 336 -16.73 26.48 10.17
C ASP A 336 -15.69 27.25 9.34
N GLY A 337 -15.43 26.87 8.10
CA GLY A 337 -14.48 27.48 7.19
C GLY A 337 -13.00 27.20 7.53
N GLU A 338 -12.72 26.48 8.63
CA GLU A 338 -11.38 26.14 9.09
C GLU A 338 -11.00 24.69 8.78
N HIS A 339 -11.97 23.78 8.83
CA HIS A 339 -11.76 22.37 8.62
C HIS A 339 -12.31 21.90 7.27
N VAL A 340 -11.78 20.77 6.82
CA VAL A 340 -12.27 20.09 5.61
C VAL A 340 -12.65 18.65 5.96
N LYS A 341 -13.63 18.10 5.25
CA LYS A 341 -13.99 16.67 5.29
C LYS A 341 -13.57 15.98 4.01
N VAL A 342 -13.37 14.68 4.09
CA VAL A 342 -13.16 13.84 2.92
C VAL A 342 -14.51 13.38 2.40
N VAL A 343 -14.75 13.63 1.11
CA VAL A 343 -15.96 13.21 0.40
C VAL A 343 -15.53 12.34 -0.77
N TYR A 344 -16.32 11.31 -1.05
CA TYR A 344 -16.01 10.37 -2.13
C TYR A 344 -17.07 10.43 -3.21
N ASP A 345 -16.60 10.26 -4.44
CA ASP A 345 -17.43 10.05 -5.61
C ASP A 345 -17.17 8.63 -6.14
N ALA A 346 -18.23 7.93 -6.50
CA ALA A 346 -18.14 6.61 -7.12
C ALA A 346 -17.41 6.65 -8.46
N ASP A 347 -17.54 7.79 -9.16
CA ASP A 347 -16.88 8.04 -10.44
C ASP A 347 -15.58 8.83 -10.21
N ALA A 348 -14.48 8.29 -10.68
CA ALA A 348 -13.21 8.99 -10.64
C ALA A 348 -13.25 10.21 -11.57
N PRO A 349 -12.69 11.38 -11.16
CA PRO A 349 -12.66 12.56 -12.02
C PRO A 349 -11.81 12.28 -13.27
N GLU A 350 -12.32 12.73 -14.41
CA GLU A 350 -11.60 12.66 -15.67
C GLU A 350 -10.59 13.82 -15.78
N PRO A 351 -9.38 13.56 -16.28
CA PRO A 351 -8.41 14.61 -16.55
C PRO A 351 -8.92 15.56 -17.64
N TYR A 352 -8.68 16.86 -17.46
CA TYR A 352 -8.88 17.80 -18.54
C TYR A 352 -7.94 17.47 -19.70
N GLU A 353 -8.50 17.16 -20.82
CA GLU A 353 -7.80 17.06 -22.09
C GLU A 353 -7.83 18.43 -22.76
N ALA A 354 -6.65 19.05 -22.90
CA ALA A 354 -6.57 20.28 -23.68
C ALA A 354 -7.02 19.98 -25.12
N PRO A 355 -7.87 20.84 -25.72
CA PRO A 355 -8.23 20.68 -27.11
C PRO A 355 -6.98 20.52 -27.97
N THR A 356 -6.96 19.53 -28.83
CA THR A 356 -5.88 19.37 -29.79
C THR A 356 -6.04 20.39 -30.91
N GLU A 357 -4.95 20.70 -31.63
CA GLU A 357 -5.06 21.54 -32.84
C GLU A 357 -6.15 21.05 -33.82
N ARG A 358 -6.45 19.73 -33.77
CA ARG A 358 -7.51 19.11 -34.56
C ARG A 358 -8.89 19.47 -34.01
N ASP A 359 -9.07 19.47 -32.70
CA ASP A 359 -10.34 19.82 -32.05
C ASP A 359 -10.64 21.30 -32.24
N GLU A 360 -9.63 22.15 -32.06
CA GLU A 360 -9.74 23.60 -32.36
C GLU A 360 -10.09 23.87 -33.84
N ALA A 361 -9.50 23.10 -34.75
CA ALA A 361 -9.82 23.20 -36.17
C ALA A 361 -11.20 22.65 -36.49
N ALA A 362 -11.68 21.66 -35.75
CA ALA A 362 -13.05 21.12 -35.89
C ALA A 362 -14.10 22.12 -35.39
N GLU A 363 -13.89 22.70 -34.22
CA GLU A 363 -14.76 23.75 -33.67
C GLU A 363 -14.80 24.97 -34.61
N TRP A 364 -13.63 25.46 -35.04
CA TRP A 364 -13.54 26.55 -36.00
C TRP A 364 -14.28 26.23 -37.30
N LEU A 365 -14.21 24.99 -37.79
CA LEU A 365 -14.88 24.59 -39.03
C LEU A 365 -16.40 24.56 -38.88
N LEU A 366 -16.91 24.11 -37.75
CA LEU A 366 -18.35 24.14 -37.43
C LEU A 366 -18.87 25.59 -37.37
N ASP A 367 -18.18 26.43 -36.58
CA ASP A 367 -18.54 27.86 -36.43
C ASP A 367 -18.51 28.60 -37.77
N TYR A 368 -17.52 28.29 -38.59
CA TYR A 368 -17.42 28.92 -39.92
C TYR A 368 -18.58 28.52 -40.84
N LEU A 369 -18.95 27.25 -40.86
CA LEU A 369 -20.07 26.76 -41.68
C LEU A 369 -21.42 27.26 -41.16
N GLU A 370 -21.61 27.33 -39.84
CA GLU A 370 -22.79 27.88 -39.21
C GLU A 370 -22.95 29.38 -39.53
N ALA A 371 -21.88 30.15 -39.42
CA ALA A 371 -21.88 31.57 -39.76
C ALA A 371 -22.13 31.84 -41.26
N ALA A 372 -21.70 30.91 -42.13
CA ALA A 372 -21.94 31.03 -43.56
C ALA A 372 -23.43 30.84 -43.94
N GLY A 373 -24.17 30.01 -43.20
CA GLY A 373 -25.61 29.74 -43.39
C GLY A 373 -25.96 29.13 -44.75
N GLU A 374 -24.97 28.82 -45.59
CA GLU A 374 -25.14 28.19 -46.91
C GLU A 374 -23.96 27.26 -47.21
N PRO A 375 -24.12 26.30 -48.12
CA PRO A 375 -23.03 25.38 -48.50
C PRO A 375 -21.81 26.14 -49.07
N VAL A 376 -20.61 25.92 -48.49
CA VAL A 376 -19.34 26.58 -48.84
C VAL A 376 -18.40 25.64 -49.58
N SER A 377 -17.68 26.13 -50.56
CA SER A 377 -16.71 25.30 -51.27
C SER A 377 -15.48 24.99 -50.37
N PRO A 378 -14.91 23.76 -50.46
CA PRO A 378 -13.69 23.41 -49.70
C PRO A 378 -12.52 24.36 -49.91
N LYS A 379 -12.49 25.04 -51.09
CA LYS A 379 -11.44 26.02 -51.41
C LYS A 379 -11.58 27.29 -50.62
N GLU A 380 -12.82 27.79 -50.45
CA GLU A 380 -13.15 28.95 -49.63
C GLU A 380 -12.91 28.68 -48.15
N VAL A 381 -13.35 27.51 -47.64
CA VAL A 381 -13.08 27.08 -46.27
C VAL A 381 -11.58 27.04 -45.98
N VAL A 382 -10.76 26.45 -46.86
CA VAL A 382 -9.31 26.38 -46.69
C VAL A 382 -8.65 27.77 -46.80
N ALA A 383 -9.19 28.67 -47.61
CA ALA A 383 -8.65 30.03 -47.66
C ALA A 383 -8.93 30.81 -46.37
N ALA A 384 -10.16 30.74 -45.86
CA ALA A 384 -10.51 31.35 -44.57
C ALA A 384 -9.76 30.72 -43.37
N ALA A 385 -9.60 29.41 -43.36
CA ALA A 385 -8.79 28.70 -42.34
C ALA A 385 -7.33 29.13 -42.31
N LYS A 386 -6.76 29.42 -43.48
CA LYS A 386 -5.39 29.92 -43.58
C LYS A 386 -5.24 31.30 -42.92
N ASP A 387 -6.22 32.15 -43.08
CA ASP A 387 -6.26 33.48 -42.44
C ASP A 387 -6.46 33.39 -40.93
N ALA A 388 -7.13 32.33 -40.45
CA ALA A 388 -7.22 31.96 -39.05
C ALA A 388 -5.97 31.19 -38.51
N GLY A 389 -4.95 30.98 -39.31
CA GLY A 389 -3.72 30.28 -38.92
C GLY A 389 -3.82 28.74 -38.96
N ILE A 390 -4.93 28.17 -39.47
CA ILE A 390 -5.17 26.73 -39.53
C ILE A 390 -4.70 26.17 -40.87
N GLY A 391 -3.82 25.14 -40.79
CA GLY A 391 -3.25 24.52 -41.97
C GLY A 391 -4.27 23.70 -42.79
N ARG A 392 -4.17 23.69 -44.12
CA ARG A 392 -5.05 22.92 -45.02
C ARG A 392 -5.23 21.47 -44.59
N ALA A 393 -4.12 20.79 -44.25
CA ALA A 393 -4.19 19.37 -43.84
C ALA A 393 -5.02 19.14 -42.57
N MET A 394 -4.97 20.10 -41.64
CA MET A 394 -5.71 20.07 -40.40
C MET A 394 -7.20 20.21 -40.65
N ILE A 395 -7.61 21.15 -41.52
CA ILE A 395 -9.04 21.31 -41.91
C ILE A 395 -9.62 20.03 -42.53
N TYR A 396 -8.86 19.33 -43.39
CA TYR A 396 -9.35 18.06 -43.94
C TYR A 396 -9.45 16.96 -42.88
N ARG A 397 -8.54 16.91 -41.92
CA ARG A 397 -8.61 15.97 -40.79
C ARG A 397 -9.79 16.32 -39.87
N ALA A 398 -9.98 17.59 -39.53
CA ALA A 398 -11.14 18.08 -38.79
C ALA A 398 -12.46 17.70 -39.50
N ARG A 399 -12.53 17.92 -40.82
CA ARG A 399 -13.67 17.53 -41.65
C ARG A 399 -13.96 16.00 -41.58
N GLU A 400 -12.91 15.19 -41.51
CA GLU A 400 -13.03 13.74 -41.37
C GLU A 400 -13.64 13.35 -40.01
N THR A 401 -13.24 14.03 -38.96
CA THR A 401 -13.81 13.84 -37.61
C THR A 401 -15.28 14.20 -37.59
N LEU A 402 -15.66 15.32 -38.22
CA LEU A 402 -17.00 15.85 -38.31
C LEU A 402 -17.82 15.23 -39.47
N SER A 403 -17.58 13.98 -39.80
CA SER A 403 -18.24 13.32 -40.93
C SER A 403 -19.73 13.13 -40.76
N ALA A 404 -20.25 13.15 -39.55
CA ALA A 404 -21.65 13.07 -39.23
C ALA A 404 -22.33 14.46 -39.25
N GLU A 405 -21.60 15.50 -38.86
CA GLU A 405 -22.12 16.88 -38.74
C GLU A 405 -22.02 17.67 -40.06
N ILE A 406 -21.03 17.34 -40.91
CA ILE A 406 -20.78 18.04 -42.16
C ILE A 406 -21.00 17.11 -43.35
N VAL A 407 -21.84 17.49 -44.27
CA VAL A 407 -22.18 16.76 -45.50
C VAL A 407 -21.62 17.43 -46.75
N ASN A 408 -21.49 16.66 -47.82
CA ASN A 408 -21.13 17.19 -49.13
C ASN A 408 -22.43 17.36 -49.96
N THR A 409 -22.66 18.53 -50.44
CA THR A 409 -23.82 18.84 -51.30
C THR A 409 -23.60 18.60 -52.79
N GLY A 410 -22.46 17.99 -53.14
CA GLY A 410 -22.10 17.56 -54.49
C GLY A 410 -21.17 16.41 -54.44
N GLY A 411 -20.98 15.67 -55.54
CA GLY A 411 -20.06 14.53 -55.54
C GLY A 411 -18.65 14.91 -55.10
N ARG A 412 -18.02 14.09 -54.25
CA ARG A 412 -16.69 14.36 -53.62
C ARG A 412 -15.59 14.84 -54.58
N ARG A 413 -15.69 14.50 -55.86
CA ARG A 413 -14.71 14.86 -56.91
C ARG A 413 -15.30 15.87 -57.92
N SER A 414 -16.50 16.38 -57.69
CA SER A 414 -17.15 17.38 -58.55
C SER A 414 -16.65 18.79 -58.27
N PRO A 415 -16.51 19.65 -59.27
CA PRO A 415 -16.29 21.07 -59.06
C PRO A 415 -17.41 21.75 -58.26
N ALA A 416 -18.60 21.13 -58.22
CA ALA A 416 -19.76 21.56 -57.45
C ALA A 416 -19.77 21.04 -55.98
N ASN A 417 -18.67 20.40 -55.52
CA ASN A 417 -18.60 19.93 -54.13
C ASN A 417 -18.55 21.10 -53.17
N LYS A 418 -19.46 21.14 -52.23
CA LYS A 418 -19.55 22.13 -51.14
C LYS A 418 -19.77 21.39 -49.83
N TRP A 419 -19.34 21.98 -48.73
CA TRP A 419 -19.56 21.51 -47.35
C TRP A 419 -20.69 22.30 -46.73
N ALA A 420 -21.62 21.62 -46.06
CA ALA A 420 -22.71 22.20 -45.32
C ALA A 420 -22.95 21.43 -44.02
N LEU A 421 -23.55 22.03 -43.02
CA LEU A 421 -23.98 21.32 -41.83
C LEU A 421 -25.12 20.35 -42.20
N ALA A 422 -25.15 19.18 -41.56
CA ALA A 422 -26.18 18.18 -41.78
C ALA A 422 -27.59 18.69 -41.37
N SER A 423 -27.62 19.61 -40.39
CA SER A 423 -28.85 20.30 -39.93
C SER A 423 -29.50 21.18 -40.97
N ASP A 424 -28.73 21.68 -41.97
CA ASP A 424 -29.20 22.63 -42.97
C ASP A 424 -29.76 21.98 -44.22
N GLN A 425 -29.82 20.64 -44.27
CA GLN A 425 -30.50 19.94 -45.34
C GLN A 425 -32.00 19.85 -45.07
N PRO A 426 -32.85 20.26 -46.03
CA PRO A 426 -34.26 19.98 -45.92
C PRO A 426 -34.47 18.48 -45.81
N SER A 427 -35.21 18.04 -44.78
CA SER A 427 -35.66 16.66 -44.67
C SER A 427 -36.31 16.25 -45.97
N GLU A 428 -35.71 15.30 -46.70
CA GLU A 428 -36.46 14.62 -47.76
C GLU A 428 -37.60 13.88 -47.07
N GLU A 429 -38.80 14.53 -47.09
CA GLU A 429 -40.05 13.85 -46.80
C GLU A 429 -40.17 12.72 -47.80
N ALA A 430 -40.18 11.51 -47.30
CA ALA A 430 -40.47 10.33 -48.06
C ALA A 430 -41.90 10.42 -48.60
N ASP A 431 -42.04 10.58 -49.91
CA ASP A 431 -43.27 10.27 -50.66
C ASP A 431 -43.38 8.74 -50.81
#